data_0380f3190574c1cc651c96737d62e438
#
_entry.id   0380f3190574c1cc651c96737d62e438
#
_cell.length_a   1.000
_cell.length_b   1.000
_cell.length_c   1.000
_cell.angle_alpha   90.00
_cell.angle_beta   90.00
_cell.angle_gamma   90.00
#
_symmetry.space_group_name_H-M   'P 1'
#
loop_
_entity.id
_entity.type
_entity.pdbx_description
1 polymer ?
#
loop_
_entity_poly.entity_id
_entity_poly.type
_entity_poly.pdbx_seq_one_letter_code
_entity_poly.pdbx_strand_id
1 'polypeptide(L)'
;MAKKYEELKFNDDFMFCKILEQNPALCRELLELILDRKVGDLACINRQKPVEITANGKGVRFDVYAEGSDSIIYDIEMQNAVSDSIAKRSRYSQGMIDLNLIERGAHYSELNRSYVIYICRFNLFEKYGRHKYSFLNLCHEDPKIELGDETEKIFLCAMGTEDDVSAKLQAFLSYIASGTPSDGFTNELENEVKKARDHIQWRTEYMTFLEQLEKEREDGRAEERINTERERARADAAENRADAAESRADELEKEILKLKKQLESLKQK
;
A
#
# COMPACT_ATOMS: atom_id res chain seq x y z
N MET A 1 13.70 -15.48 -7.70
CA MET A 1 14.48 -14.84 -8.79
C MET A 1 13.60 -13.78 -9.44
N ALA A 2 14.13 -12.63 -9.81
CA ALA A 2 13.42 -11.64 -10.60
C ALA A 2 13.13 -12.22 -12.00
N LYS A 3 12.01 -11.80 -12.61
CA LYS A 3 11.65 -12.18 -13.98
C LYS A 3 12.64 -11.56 -14.97
N LYS A 4 12.89 -12.26 -16.10
CA LYS A 4 13.61 -11.63 -17.20
C LYS A 4 12.74 -10.57 -17.86
N TYR A 5 13.37 -9.54 -18.41
CA TYR A 5 12.66 -8.42 -19.05
C TYR A 5 11.68 -8.88 -20.14
N GLU A 6 12.10 -9.85 -20.95
CA GLU A 6 11.31 -10.41 -22.05
C GLU A 6 10.09 -11.20 -21.59
N GLU A 7 10.05 -11.61 -20.33
CA GLU A 7 8.96 -12.38 -19.72
C GLU A 7 7.92 -11.49 -19.00
N LEU A 8 8.22 -10.17 -18.92
CA LEU A 8 7.33 -9.24 -18.25
C LEU A 8 6.00 -9.13 -18.99
N LYS A 9 4.93 -9.08 -18.20
CA LYS A 9 3.54 -8.88 -18.64
C LYS A 9 3.05 -7.53 -18.21
N PHE A 10 1.89 -7.11 -18.68
CA PHE A 10 1.27 -5.83 -18.30
C PHE A 10 1.08 -5.69 -16.78
N ASN A 11 0.72 -6.77 -16.09
CA ASN A 11 0.52 -6.78 -14.63
C ASN A 11 1.81 -6.85 -13.80
N ASP A 12 3.00 -6.86 -14.40
CA ASP A 12 4.26 -6.67 -13.69
C ASP A 12 4.51 -5.17 -13.47
N ASP A 13 4.85 -4.77 -12.25
CA ASP A 13 4.93 -3.38 -11.78
C ASP A 13 5.68 -2.45 -12.76
N PHE A 14 6.82 -2.90 -13.28
CA PHE A 14 7.60 -2.10 -14.23
C PHE A 14 6.84 -1.84 -15.54
N MET A 15 6.22 -2.88 -16.13
CA MET A 15 5.48 -2.74 -17.39
C MET A 15 4.22 -1.93 -17.21
N PHE A 16 3.46 -2.17 -16.13
CA PHE A 16 2.27 -1.43 -15.79
C PHE A 16 2.54 0.07 -15.70
N CYS A 17 3.52 0.46 -14.86
CA CYS A 17 3.90 1.85 -14.67
C CYS A 17 4.40 2.48 -15.98
N LYS A 18 5.28 1.79 -16.69
CA LYS A 18 5.94 2.31 -17.88
C LYS A 18 4.97 2.53 -19.05
N ILE A 19 4.08 1.55 -19.28
CA ILE A 19 3.10 1.64 -20.37
C ILE A 19 2.10 2.77 -20.11
N LEU A 20 1.56 2.88 -18.89
CA LEU A 20 0.58 3.91 -18.58
C LEU A 20 1.21 5.33 -18.57
N GLU A 21 2.47 5.47 -18.11
CA GLU A 21 3.20 6.74 -18.19
C GLU A 21 3.40 7.20 -19.63
N GLN A 22 3.77 6.28 -20.52
CA GLN A 22 4.08 6.61 -21.92
C GLN A 22 2.84 6.71 -22.82
N ASN A 23 1.69 6.24 -22.35
CA ASN A 23 0.44 6.23 -23.09
C ASN A 23 -0.71 6.89 -22.30
N PRO A 24 -0.74 8.24 -22.20
CA PRO A 24 -1.77 8.96 -21.44
C PRO A 24 -3.21 8.63 -21.89
N ALA A 25 -3.40 8.32 -23.16
CA ALA A 25 -4.70 7.91 -23.69
C ALA A 25 -5.18 6.58 -23.12
N LEU A 26 -4.28 5.58 -23.01
CA LEU A 26 -4.59 4.30 -22.39
C LEU A 26 -4.80 4.44 -20.87
N CYS A 27 -4.02 5.28 -20.21
CA CYS A 27 -4.22 5.56 -18.79
C CYS A 27 -5.60 6.20 -18.54
N ARG A 28 -6.00 7.18 -19.38
CA ARG A 28 -7.31 7.81 -19.31
C ARG A 28 -8.43 6.79 -19.58
N GLU A 29 -8.31 5.98 -20.62
CA GLU A 29 -9.33 4.94 -20.94
C GLU A 29 -9.48 3.95 -19.79
N LEU A 30 -8.37 3.53 -19.16
CA LEU A 30 -8.41 2.70 -17.95
C LEU A 30 -9.18 3.37 -16.82
N LEU A 31 -8.90 4.65 -16.53
CA LEU A 31 -9.63 5.41 -15.51
C LEU A 31 -11.12 5.54 -15.86
N GLU A 32 -11.47 5.81 -17.11
CA GLU A 32 -12.87 5.85 -17.55
C GLU A 32 -13.60 4.51 -17.37
N LEU A 33 -12.93 3.40 -17.66
CA LEU A 33 -13.47 2.04 -17.41
C LEU A 33 -13.69 1.77 -15.91
N ILE A 34 -12.75 2.18 -15.07
CA ILE A 34 -12.84 1.95 -13.62
C ILE A 34 -13.92 2.83 -12.98
N LEU A 35 -13.99 4.11 -13.38
CA LEU A 35 -14.86 5.11 -12.76
C LEU A 35 -16.27 5.15 -13.37
N ASP A 36 -16.47 4.48 -14.51
CA ASP A 36 -17.71 4.51 -15.29
C ASP A 36 -18.18 5.95 -15.62
N ARG A 37 -17.22 6.82 -15.92
CA ARG A 37 -17.45 8.22 -16.30
C ARG A 37 -16.33 8.74 -17.17
N LYS A 38 -16.59 9.85 -17.87
CA LYS A 38 -15.54 10.54 -18.62
C LYS A 38 -14.51 11.17 -17.68
N VAL A 39 -13.25 11.02 -18.06
CA VAL A 39 -12.09 11.61 -17.40
C VAL A 39 -11.49 12.66 -18.32
N GLY A 40 -11.14 13.82 -17.78
CA GLY A 40 -10.46 14.89 -18.52
C GLY A 40 -9.09 14.46 -19.01
N ASP A 41 -8.44 15.32 -19.77
CA ASP A 41 -7.06 15.07 -20.20
C ASP A 41 -6.15 14.97 -18.97
N LEU A 42 -5.24 14.02 -19.00
CA LEU A 42 -4.26 13.86 -17.93
C LEU A 42 -3.11 14.85 -18.14
N ALA A 43 -2.98 15.80 -17.23
CA ALA A 43 -1.98 16.86 -17.30
C ALA A 43 -0.57 16.35 -16.94
N CYS A 44 -0.49 15.35 -16.04
CA CYS A 44 0.75 14.75 -15.60
C CYS A 44 0.51 13.27 -15.26
N ILE A 45 1.44 12.42 -15.68
CA ILE A 45 1.49 11.03 -15.24
C ILE A 45 2.92 10.76 -14.77
N ASN A 46 3.07 10.39 -13.50
CA ASN A 46 4.35 10.05 -12.89
C ASN A 46 4.33 8.60 -12.44
N ARG A 47 5.24 7.79 -12.96
CA ARG A 47 5.48 6.45 -12.44
C ARG A 47 6.35 6.48 -11.21
N GLN A 48 6.05 5.63 -10.25
CA GLN A 48 6.89 5.42 -9.06
C GLN A 48 7.24 6.75 -8.36
N LYS A 49 6.26 7.68 -8.30
CA LYS A 49 6.43 8.97 -7.62
C LYS A 49 6.73 8.75 -6.14
N PRO A 50 7.94 9.06 -5.65
CA PRO A 50 8.24 8.99 -4.24
C PRO A 50 7.62 10.21 -3.53
N VAL A 51 6.99 9.98 -2.40
CA VAL A 51 6.54 11.03 -1.49
C VAL A 51 7.11 10.76 -0.11
N GLU A 52 8.04 11.61 0.31
CA GLU A 52 8.68 11.59 1.62
C GLU A 52 8.44 12.92 2.32
N ILE A 53 7.83 12.88 3.50
CA ILE A 53 7.47 14.10 4.24
C ILE A 53 8.45 14.39 5.35
N THR A 54 9.08 13.37 5.92
CA THR A 54 10.07 13.51 7.00
C THR A 54 11.19 12.50 6.83
N ALA A 55 12.40 12.86 7.28
CA ALA A 55 13.58 11.99 7.23
C ALA A 55 13.39 10.64 7.97
N ASN A 56 12.43 10.54 8.89
CA ASN A 56 12.13 9.35 9.69
C ASN A 56 10.72 8.78 9.42
N GLY A 57 9.97 9.36 8.49
CA GLY A 57 8.63 8.88 8.10
C GLY A 57 8.73 7.77 7.08
N LYS A 58 7.72 6.89 7.08
CA LYS A 58 7.61 5.89 6.02
C LYS A 58 7.17 6.58 4.73
N GLY A 59 8.05 6.68 3.74
CA GLY A 59 7.72 7.15 2.39
C GLY A 59 6.70 6.24 1.69
N VAL A 60 5.99 6.79 0.73
CA VAL A 60 5.15 6.05 -0.22
C VAL A 60 5.74 6.24 -1.60
N ARG A 61 5.74 5.17 -2.37
CA ARG A 61 6.01 5.22 -3.81
C ARG A 61 4.74 4.78 -4.52
N PHE A 62 4.11 5.72 -5.21
CA PHE A 62 2.93 5.46 -6.03
C PHE A 62 3.34 4.77 -7.33
N ASP A 63 2.62 3.73 -7.74
CA ASP A 63 2.92 3.03 -8.99
C ASP A 63 2.63 3.93 -10.20
N VAL A 64 1.41 4.44 -10.31
CA VAL A 64 1.00 5.43 -11.32
C VAL A 64 0.24 6.56 -10.65
N TYR A 65 0.86 7.72 -10.55
CA TYR A 65 0.22 8.95 -10.06
C TYR A 65 -0.16 9.81 -11.26
N ALA A 66 -1.44 10.07 -11.44
CA ALA A 66 -1.94 10.89 -12.53
C ALA A 66 -2.76 12.07 -12.01
N GLU A 67 -2.59 13.23 -12.66
CA GLU A 67 -3.33 14.44 -12.38
C GLU A 67 -4.14 14.82 -13.62
N GLY A 68 -5.45 14.95 -13.46
CA GLY A 68 -6.36 15.41 -14.48
C GLY A 68 -6.27 16.93 -14.71
N SER A 69 -6.66 17.37 -15.90
CA SER A 69 -6.79 18.81 -16.20
C SER A 69 -7.85 19.53 -15.36
N ASP A 70 -8.70 18.76 -14.67
CA ASP A 70 -9.70 19.19 -13.69
C ASP A 70 -9.15 19.16 -12.25
N SER A 71 -7.84 19.02 -12.09
CA SER A 71 -7.12 18.92 -10.81
C SER A 71 -7.52 17.70 -9.96
N ILE A 72 -8.16 16.69 -10.53
CA ILE A 72 -8.45 15.43 -9.83
C ILE A 72 -7.20 14.56 -9.81
N ILE A 73 -6.92 13.95 -8.67
CA ILE A 73 -5.76 13.08 -8.46
C ILE A 73 -6.17 11.61 -8.53
N TYR A 74 -5.37 10.84 -9.25
CA TYR A 74 -5.54 9.40 -9.39
C TYR A 74 -4.24 8.69 -9.00
N ASP A 75 -4.33 7.84 -8.00
CA ASP A 75 -3.27 6.89 -7.61
C ASP A 75 -3.73 5.49 -8.02
N ILE A 76 -3.00 4.85 -8.95
CA ILE A 76 -3.33 3.54 -9.48
C ILE A 76 -2.23 2.55 -9.12
N GLU A 77 -2.57 1.56 -8.32
CA GLU A 77 -1.65 0.58 -7.72
C GLU A 77 -1.92 -0.82 -8.25
N MET A 78 -0.89 -1.53 -8.73
CA MET A 78 -0.98 -2.93 -9.13
C MET A 78 -0.58 -3.85 -7.96
N GLN A 79 -1.47 -4.77 -7.57
CA GLN A 79 -1.23 -5.70 -6.48
C GLN A 79 -1.23 -7.16 -6.97
N ASN A 80 -0.06 -7.75 -7.05
CA ASN A 80 0.15 -9.12 -7.54
C ASN A 80 0.06 -10.18 -6.43
N ALA A 81 0.20 -9.79 -5.16
CA ALA A 81 0.17 -10.69 -4.01
C ALA A 81 -0.73 -10.15 -2.90
N VAL A 82 -1.33 -11.06 -2.14
CA VAL A 82 -2.18 -10.73 -0.98
C VAL A 82 -1.34 -10.00 0.07
N SER A 83 -1.91 -8.94 0.64
CA SER A 83 -1.34 -8.21 1.78
C SER A 83 -2.42 -7.89 2.78
N ASP A 84 -2.23 -8.31 4.03
CA ASP A 84 -3.18 -8.08 5.14
C ASP A 84 -3.35 -6.60 5.50
N SER A 85 -2.47 -5.75 4.99
CA SER A 85 -2.43 -4.31 5.32
C SER A 85 -2.93 -3.38 4.20
N ILE A 86 -3.45 -3.92 3.08
CA ILE A 86 -3.82 -3.13 1.90
C ILE A 86 -4.83 -2.01 2.23
N ALA A 87 -5.83 -2.27 3.09
CA ALA A 87 -6.80 -1.27 3.52
C ALA A 87 -6.15 -0.13 4.34
N LYS A 88 -5.18 -0.46 5.21
CA LYS A 88 -4.42 0.55 5.96
C LYS A 88 -3.45 1.30 5.05
N ARG A 89 -2.86 0.60 4.07
CA ARG A 89 -1.99 1.20 3.06
C ARG A 89 -2.76 2.21 2.21
N SER A 90 -3.98 1.90 1.77
CA SER A 90 -4.80 2.84 0.98
C SER A 90 -5.15 4.11 1.77
N ARG A 91 -5.41 3.99 3.09
CA ARG A 91 -5.59 5.15 3.96
C ARG A 91 -4.31 5.99 4.07
N TYR A 92 -3.16 5.33 4.16
CA TYR A 92 -1.86 6.01 4.25
C TYR A 92 -1.52 6.71 2.94
N SER A 93 -1.75 6.05 1.78
CA SER A 93 -1.59 6.64 0.45
C SER A 93 -2.42 7.91 0.30
N GLN A 94 -3.69 7.89 0.74
CA GLN A 94 -4.56 9.08 0.74
C GLN A 94 -3.96 10.24 1.53
N GLY A 95 -3.51 9.99 2.76
CA GLY A 95 -2.87 11.03 3.57
C GLY A 95 -1.58 11.58 2.97
N MET A 96 -0.81 10.75 2.27
CA MET A 96 0.40 11.19 1.57
C MET A 96 0.09 12.03 0.33
N ILE A 97 -1.01 11.75 -0.38
CA ILE A 97 -1.50 12.60 -1.48
C ILE A 97 -1.83 13.98 -0.92
N ASP A 98 -2.66 14.06 0.12
CA ASP A 98 -3.11 15.32 0.72
C ASP A 98 -1.92 16.17 1.22
N LEU A 99 -0.99 15.55 1.94
CA LEU A 99 0.21 16.21 2.44
C LEU A 99 1.17 16.71 1.33
N ASN A 100 1.17 16.07 0.16
CA ASN A 100 2.00 16.49 -0.97
C ASN A 100 1.36 17.61 -1.80
N LEU A 101 0.05 17.79 -1.69
CA LEU A 101 -0.69 18.76 -2.49
C LEU A 101 -0.90 20.08 -1.76
N ILE A 102 -1.17 20.06 -0.45
CA ILE A 102 -1.49 21.25 0.30
C ILE A 102 -0.23 21.98 0.76
N GLU A 103 -0.13 23.25 0.44
CA GLU A 103 0.97 24.11 0.91
C GLU A 103 0.74 24.60 2.34
N ARG A 104 1.82 24.94 3.03
CA ARG A 104 1.72 25.51 4.37
C ARG A 104 0.98 26.84 4.37
N GLY A 105 -0.17 26.86 5.05
CA GLY A 105 -1.02 28.05 5.17
C GLY A 105 -2.14 28.12 4.15
N ALA A 106 -2.21 27.17 3.20
CA ALA A 106 -3.32 27.04 2.28
C ALA A 106 -4.61 26.63 3.03
N HIS A 107 -5.76 26.95 2.47
CA HIS A 107 -7.05 26.58 3.02
C HIS A 107 -7.38 25.11 2.67
N TYR A 108 -7.99 24.37 3.57
CA TYR A 108 -8.34 22.94 3.33
C TYR A 108 -9.30 22.73 2.15
N SER A 109 -10.06 23.73 1.74
CA SER A 109 -10.88 23.67 0.51
C SER A 109 -10.08 23.61 -0.78
N GLU A 110 -8.75 23.77 -0.72
CA GLU A 110 -7.84 23.62 -1.84
C GLU A 110 -7.39 22.18 -2.05
N LEU A 111 -7.75 21.25 -1.13
CA LEU A 111 -7.49 19.84 -1.32
C LEU A 111 -8.27 19.30 -2.52
N ASN A 112 -7.57 18.60 -3.39
CA ASN A 112 -8.12 18.06 -4.62
C ASN A 112 -8.96 16.81 -4.35
N ARG A 113 -10.01 16.62 -5.14
CA ARG A 113 -10.66 15.29 -5.23
C ARG A 113 -9.62 14.24 -5.60
N SER A 114 -9.67 13.09 -4.94
CA SER A 114 -8.67 12.05 -5.16
C SER A 114 -9.25 10.65 -5.11
N TYR A 115 -8.65 9.78 -5.95
CA TYR A 115 -8.98 8.37 -6.07
C TYR A 115 -7.73 7.55 -5.78
N VAL A 116 -7.83 6.62 -4.83
CA VAL A 116 -6.80 5.60 -4.57
C VAL A 116 -7.33 4.27 -5.08
N ILE A 117 -6.77 3.78 -6.18
CA ILE A 117 -7.26 2.64 -6.95
C ILE A 117 -6.27 1.48 -6.85
N TYR A 118 -6.73 0.35 -6.33
CA TYR A 118 -5.95 -0.88 -6.27
C TYR A 118 -6.49 -1.90 -7.28
N ILE A 119 -5.63 -2.38 -8.17
CA ILE A 119 -5.92 -3.48 -9.11
C ILE A 119 -5.31 -4.75 -8.55
N CYS A 120 -6.13 -5.61 -7.94
CA CYS A 120 -5.71 -6.83 -7.27
C CYS A 120 -5.86 -8.05 -8.18
N ARG A 121 -4.80 -8.83 -8.37
CA ARG A 121 -4.87 -10.12 -9.08
C ARG A 121 -5.60 -11.21 -8.31
N PHE A 122 -5.98 -10.97 -7.09
CA PHE A 122 -6.65 -11.87 -6.15
C PHE A 122 -7.99 -11.27 -5.72
N ASN A 123 -8.78 -12.04 -5.00
CA ASN A 123 -10.01 -11.54 -4.38
C ASN A 123 -9.70 -11.03 -2.96
N LEU A 124 -9.85 -9.72 -2.74
CA LEU A 124 -9.55 -9.08 -1.45
C LEU A 124 -10.63 -9.38 -0.40
N PHE A 125 -11.87 -9.51 -0.85
CA PHE A 125 -13.05 -9.75 0.01
C PHE A 125 -13.72 -11.06 -0.38
N GLU A 126 -13.04 -12.18 -0.15
CA GLU A 126 -13.42 -13.53 -0.62
C GLU A 126 -14.89 -13.89 -0.41
N LYS A 127 -15.52 -13.41 0.69
CA LYS A 127 -16.91 -13.71 1.01
C LYS A 127 -17.94 -13.11 0.06
N TYR A 128 -17.56 -12.07 -0.69
CA TYR A 128 -18.51 -11.27 -1.47
C TYR A 128 -18.40 -11.47 -2.99
N GLY A 129 -17.30 -11.97 -3.48
CA GLY A 129 -17.11 -12.33 -4.89
C GLY A 129 -17.16 -11.19 -5.93
N ARG A 130 -17.24 -9.92 -5.52
CA ARG A 130 -17.38 -8.80 -6.45
C ARG A 130 -16.07 -8.49 -7.15
N HIS A 131 -16.18 -7.95 -8.37
CA HIS A 131 -15.04 -7.43 -9.12
C HIS A 131 -14.64 -6.01 -8.69
N LYS A 132 -15.59 -5.20 -8.22
CA LYS A 132 -15.35 -3.81 -7.82
C LYS A 132 -15.92 -3.52 -6.44
N TYR A 133 -15.12 -2.85 -5.62
CA TYR A 133 -15.51 -2.32 -4.31
C TYR A 133 -15.08 -0.85 -4.24
N SER A 134 -16.05 0.06 -4.07
CA SER A 134 -15.81 1.48 -3.85
C SER A 134 -16.13 1.84 -2.40
N PHE A 135 -15.25 2.57 -1.75
CA PHE A 135 -15.38 3.01 -0.37
C PHE A 135 -15.35 4.53 -0.30
N LEU A 136 -16.44 5.07 0.26
CA LEU A 136 -16.63 6.46 0.61
C LEU A 136 -16.75 6.60 2.12
N ASN A 137 -16.51 7.79 2.66
CA ASN A 137 -16.79 8.10 4.06
C ASN A 137 -18.29 8.42 4.23
N LEU A 138 -19.00 7.51 4.90
CA LEU A 138 -20.44 7.59 5.12
C LEU A 138 -20.75 7.74 6.61
N CYS A 139 -21.85 8.41 6.94
CA CYS A 139 -22.36 8.51 8.30
C CYS A 139 -22.75 7.13 8.82
N HIS A 140 -22.24 6.73 9.98
CA HIS A 140 -22.54 5.43 10.57
C HIS A 140 -24.03 5.31 10.97
N GLU A 141 -24.64 6.39 11.42
CA GLU A 141 -26.04 6.45 11.87
C GLU A 141 -27.03 6.44 10.70
N ASP A 142 -26.64 7.00 9.54
CA ASP A 142 -27.40 6.94 8.29
C ASP A 142 -26.44 6.84 7.09
N PRO A 143 -26.22 5.63 6.54
CA PRO A 143 -25.29 5.41 5.43
C PRO A 143 -25.67 6.10 4.10
N LYS A 144 -26.80 6.80 4.02
CA LYS A 144 -27.17 7.62 2.88
C LYS A 144 -26.51 9.00 2.89
N ILE A 145 -25.95 9.39 4.04
CA ILE A 145 -25.28 10.69 4.21
C ILE A 145 -23.79 10.49 3.95
N GLU A 146 -23.30 11.07 2.87
CA GLU A 146 -21.88 11.13 2.56
C GLU A 146 -21.20 12.27 3.34
N LEU A 147 -19.97 12.04 3.80
CA LEU A 147 -19.16 13.09 4.44
C LEU A 147 -18.80 14.21 3.44
N GLY A 148 -18.67 13.88 2.17
CA GLY A 148 -18.35 14.83 1.10
C GLY A 148 -16.92 15.35 1.16
N ASP A 149 -15.99 14.53 1.65
CA ASP A 149 -14.54 14.82 1.73
C ASP A 149 -13.79 14.62 0.42
N GLU A 150 -14.51 14.29 -0.65
CA GLU A 150 -14.00 14.12 -2.01
C GLU A 150 -12.89 13.07 -2.16
N THR A 151 -12.85 12.08 -1.25
CA THR A 151 -11.93 10.96 -1.34
C THR A 151 -12.66 9.65 -1.64
N GLU A 152 -12.13 8.83 -2.55
CA GLU A 152 -12.67 7.52 -2.85
C GLU A 152 -11.57 6.47 -2.95
N LYS A 153 -11.79 5.30 -2.36
CA LYS A 153 -10.89 4.15 -2.47
C LYS A 153 -11.57 3.05 -3.25
N ILE A 154 -10.94 2.62 -4.35
CA ILE A 154 -11.48 1.61 -5.25
C ILE A 154 -10.57 0.39 -5.24
N PHE A 155 -11.15 -0.77 -5.00
CA PHE A 155 -10.46 -2.05 -5.11
C PHE A 155 -11.08 -2.87 -6.23
N LEU A 156 -10.27 -3.22 -7.22
CA LEU A 156 -10.64 -4.11 -8.31
C LEU A 156 -10.06 -5.50 -8.04
N CYS A 157 -10.90 -6.52 -8.13
CA CYS A 157 -10.53 -7.90 -7.88
C CYS A 157 -10.65 -8.71 -9.17
N ALA A 158 -9.49 -9.06 -9.77
CA ALA A 158 -9.45 -9.81 -11.04
C ALA A 158 -10.04 -11.22 -10.94
N MET A 159 -10.14 -11.78 -9.72
CA MET A 159 -10.71 -13.09 -9.43
C MET A 159 -12.14 -13.01 -8.88
N GLY A 160 -12.85 -11.90 -9.08
CA GLY A 160 -14.26 -11.79 -8.78
C GLY A 160 -15.10 -12.79 -9.58
N THR A 161 -16.28 -13.10 -9.07
CA THR A 161 -17.21 -14.10 -9.68
C THR A 161 -18.59 -13.53 -9.96
N GLU A 162 -18.89 -12.32 -9.44
CA GLU A 162 -20.17 -11.65 -9.64
C GLU A 162 -20.19 -10.93 -10.99
N ASP A 163 -21.37 -10.78 -11.58
CA ASP A 163 -21.61 -9.96 -12.78
C ASP A 163 -21.96 -8.52 -12.34
N ASP A 164 -20.96 -7.81 -11.82
CA ASP A 164 -21.16 -6.51 -11.16
C ASP A 164 -20.38 -5.35 -11.79
N VAL A 165 -19.75 -5.60 -12.93
CA VAL A 165 -19.01 -4.58 -13.70
C VAL A 165 -19.35 -4.64 -15.20
N SER A 166 -19.00 -3.57 -15.93
CA SER A 166 -19.20 -3.55 -17.38
C SER A 166 -18.39 -4.65 -18.08
N ALA A 167 -18.88 -5.14 -19.23
CA ALA A 167 -18.18 -6.18 -20.00
C ALA A 167 -16.73 -5.76 -20.37
N LYS A 168 -16.47 -4.48 -20.60
CA LYS A 168 -15.13 -3.96 -20.87
C LYS A 168 -14.23 -4.03 -19.63
N LEU A 169 -14.73 -3.63 -18.46
CA LEU A 169 -13.96 -3.74 -17.21
C LEU A 169 -13.72 -5.20 -16.85
N GLN A 170 -14.69 -6.08 -17.10
CA GLN A 170 -14.52 -7.52 -16.90
C GLN A 170 -13.46 -8.11 -17.86
N ALA A 171 -13.41 -7.69 -19.12
CA ALA A 171 -12.38 -8.07 -20.08
C ALA A 171 -10.99 -7.64 -19.61
N PHE A 172 -10.85 -6.40 -19.09
CA PHE A 172 -9.62 -5.92 -18.50
C PHE A 172 -9.20 -6.75 -17.28
N LEU A 173 -10.09 -7.00 -16.32
CA LEU A 173 -9.80 -7.79 -15.13
C LEU A 173 -9.41 -9.24 -15.49
N SER A 174 -10.07 -9.83 -16.47
CA SER A 174 -9.72 -11.14 -17.02
C SER A 174 -8.33 -11.14 -17.66
N TYR A 175 -7.97 -10.07 -18.35
CA TYR A 175 -6.61 -9.89 -18.89
C TYR A 175 -5.57 -9.79 -17.77
N ILE A 176 -5.84 -9.04 -16.69
CA ILE A 176 -4.97 -8.97 -15.51
C ILE A 176 -4.78 -10.36 -14.87
N ALA A 177 -5.83 -11.15 -14.76
CA ALA A 177 -5.78 -12.50 -14.17
C ALA A 177 -4.99 -13.50 -15.03
N SER A 178 -5.33 -13.58 -16.34
CA SER A 178 -4.84 -14.62 -17.25
C SER A 178 -3.63 -14.18 -18.08
N GLY A 179 -3.52 -12.90 -18.38
CA GLY A 179 -2.55 -12.34 -19.35
C GLY A 179 -2.99 -12.56 -20.81
N THR A 180 -4.26 -12.90 -21.06
CA THR A 180 -4.80 -13.12 -22.42
C THR A 180 -5.77 -11.99 -22.75
N PRO A 181 -5.48 -11.14 -23.75
CA PRO A 181 -6.37 -10.08 -24.16
C PRO A 181 -7.62 -10.65 -24.87
N SER A 182 -8.78 -9.97 -24.71
CA SER A 182 -10.06 -10.43 -25.26
C SER A 182 -10.90 -9.36 -25.95
N ASP A 183 -10.52 -8.08 -25.82
CA ASP A 183 -11.21 -6.95 -26.45
C ASP A 183 -10.23 -5.94 -27.07
N GLY A 184 -10.75 -4.84 -27.64
CA GLY A 184 -9.91 -3.81 -28.28
C GLY A 184 -8.91 -3.19 -27.32
N PHE A 185 -9.35 -2.78 -26.13
CA PHE A 185 -8.51 -2.13 -25.13
C PHE A 185 -7.39 -3.05 -24.60
N THR A 186 -7.73 -4.28 -24.23
CA THR A 186 -6.73 -5.24 -23.74
C THR A 186 -5.75 -5.68 -24.82
N ASN A 187 -6.19 -5.75 -26.10
CA ASN A 187 -5.30 -5.98 -27.23
C ASN A 187 -4.32 -4.82 -27.43
N GLU A 188 -4.76 -3.57 -27.25
CA GLU A 188 -3.90 -2.41 -27.34
C GLU A 188 -2.85 -2.41 -26.22
N LEU A 189 -3.24 -2.69 -24.98
CA LEU A 189 -2.30 -2.88 -23.87
C LEU A 189 -1.27 -3.97 -24.14
N GLU A 190 -1.70 -5.14 -24.64
CA GLU A 190 -0.76 -6.24 -24.98
C GLU A 190 0.19 -5.86 -26.13
N ASN A 191 -0.27 -5.07 -27.11
CA ASN A 191 0.59 -4.56 -28.17
C ASN A 191 1.65 -3.60 -27.63
N GLU A 192 1.30 -2.73 -26.67
CA GLU A 192 2.31 -1.88 -25.99
C GLU A 192 3.30 -2.72 -25.17
N VAL A 193 2.86 -3.80 -24.52
CA VAL A 193 3.77 -4.76 -23.85
C VAL A 193 4.77 -5.37 -24.84
N LYS A 194 4.28 -5.79 -26.04
CA LYS A 194 5.15 -6.36 -27.07
C LYS A 194 6.18 -5.35 -27.56
N LYS A 195 5.76 -4.11 -27.87
CA LYS A 195 6.68 -3.03 -28.24
C LYS A 195 7.70 -2.73 -27.14
N ALA A 196 7.24 -2.70 -25.87
CA ALA A 196 8.08 -2.48 -24.72
C ALA A 196 9.21 -3.53 -24.61
N ARG A 197 8.90 -4.79 -24.83
CA ARG A 197 9.91 -5.88 -24.76
C ARG A 197 11.07 -5.71 -25.76
N ASP A 198 10.83 -5.05 -26.88
CA ASP A 198 11.85 -4.77 -27.89
C ASP A 198 12.62 -3.45 -27.62
N HIS A 199 12.20 -2.69 -26.60
CA HIS A 199 12.75 -1.38 -26.30
C HIS A 199 14.03 -1.48 -25.45
N ILE A 200 15.19 -1.29 -26.07
CA ILE A 200 16.52 -1.47 -25.44
C ILE A 200 16.70 -0.58 -24.21
N GLN A 201 16.29 0.69 -24.29
CA GLN A 201 16.42 1.64 -23.17
C GLN A 201 15.57 1.20 -21.97
N TRP A 202 14.35 0.72 -22.17
CA TRP A 202 13.48 0.25 -21.09
C TRP A 202 14.03 -1.01 -20.44
N ARG A 203 14.70 -1.87 -21.21
CA ARG A 203 15.43 -3.01 -20.65
C ARG A 203 16.52 -2.55 -19.68
N THR A 204 17.28 -1.51 -20.03
CA THR A 204 18.32 -0.95 -19.17
C THR A 204 17.72 -0.33 -17.91
N GLU A 205 16.63 0.42 -18.05
CA GLU A 205 15.88 0.99 -16.92
C GLU A 205 15.34 -0.11 -15.98
N TYR A 206 14.86 -1.23 -16.53
CA TYR A 206 14.41 -2.36 -15.73
C TYR A 206 15.54 -3.01 -14.91
N MET A 207 16.72 -3.13 -15.48
CA MET A 207 17.90 -3.65 -14.74
C MET A 207 18.26 -2.72 -13.58
N THR A 208 18.29 -1.40 -13.80
CA THR A 208 18.51 -0.42 -12.73
C THR A 208 17.41 -0.49 -11.66
N PHE A 209 16.16 -0.66 -12.08
CA PHE A 209 15.03 -0.84 -11.16
C PHE A 209 15.20 -2.09 -10.29
N LEU A 210 15.65 -3.22 -10.84
CA LEU A 210 15.93 -4.44 -10.07
C LEU A 210 17.04 -4.23 -9.05
N GLU A 211 18.11 -3.55 -9.43
CA GLU A 211 19.22 -3.21 -8.52
C GLU A 211 18.75 -2.37 -7.34
N GLN A 212 17.89 -1.37 -7.60
CA GLN A 212 17.28 -0.55 -6.55
C GLN A 212 16.39 -1.37 -5.61
N LEU A 213 15.54 -2.24 -6.16
CA LEU A 213 14.69 -3.12 -5.35
C LEU A 213 15.51 -4.09 -4.48
N GLU A 214 16.61 -4.60 -4.99
CA GLU A 214 17.47 -5.51 -4.25
C GLU A 214 18.16 -4.78 -3.09
N LYS A 215 18.64 -3.57 -3.34
CA LYS A 215 19.20 -2.69 -2.32
C LYS A 215 18.17 -2.34 -1.23
N GLU A 216 16.95 -1.91 -1.60
CA GLU A 216 15.87 -1.61 -0.65
C GLU A 216 15.53 -2.84 0.24
N ARG A 217 15.54 -4.04 -0.33
CA ARG A 217 15.34 -5.29 0.41
C ARG A 217 16.48 -5.60 1.38
N GLU A 218 17.71 -5.33 0.98
CA GLU A 218 18.88 -5.52 1.85
C GLU A 218 18.87 -4.53 3.00
N ASP A 219 18.56 -3.26 2.73
CA ASP A 219 18.43 -2.20 3.74
C ASP A 219 17.30 -2.54 4.73
N GLY A 220 16.13 -2.95 4.25
CA GLY A 220 15.01 -3.38 5.11
C GLY A 220 15.35 -4.59 5.99
N ARG A 221 16.10 -5.58 5.47
CA ARG A 221 16.58 -6.72 6.27
C ARG A 221 17.63 -6.31 7.30
N ALA A 222 18.43 -5.30 7.00
CA ALA A 222 19.42 -4.76 7.95
C ALA A 222 18.72 -4.03 9.09
N GLU A 223 17.72 -3.20 8.80
CA GLU A 223 16.91 -2.52 9.81
C GLU A 223 16.14 -3.51 10.69
N GLU A 224 15.55 -4.55 10.11
CA GLU A 224 14.83 -5.59 10.87
C GLU A 224 15.77 -6.33 11.83
N ARG A 225 16.99 -6.64 11.41
CA ARG A 225 18.01 -7.24 12.28
C ARG A 225 18.34 -6.32 13.46
N ILE A 226 18.59 -5.04 13.21
CA ILE A 226 18.89 -4.06 14.25
C ILE A 226 17.71 -3.94 15.24
N ASN A 227 16.48 -3.88 14.75
CA ASN A 227 15.30 -3.80 15.60
C ASN A 227 15.12 -5.07 16.43
N THR A 228 15.32 -6.25 15.85
CA THR A 228 15.26 -7.53 16.56
C THR A 228 16.32 -7.61 17.67
N GLU A 229 17.54 -7.16 17.43
CA GLU A 229 18.61 -7.11 18.44
C GLU A 229 18.26 -6.13 19.57
N ARG A 230 17.67 -4.96 19.23
CA ARG A 230 17.21 -4.00 20.24
C ARG A 230 16.09 -4.56 21.11
N GLU A 231 15.14 -5.26 20.51
CA GLU A 231 14.05 -5.90 21.25
C GLU A 231 14.53 -7.02 22.15
N ARG A 232 15.46 -7.86 21.69
CA ARG A 232 16.12 -8.88 22.52
C ARG A 232 16.84 -8.25 23.70
N ALA A 233 17.66 -7.22 23.46
CA ALA A 233 18.37 -6.53 24.53
C ALA A 233 17.42 -5.89 25.57
N ARG A 234 16.25 -5.40 25.13
CA ARG A 234 15.19 -4.88 26.03
C ARG A 234 14.55 -6.00 26.84
N ALA A 235 14.28 -7.15 26.23
CA ALA A 235 13.73 -8.32 26.90
C ALA A 235 14.69 -8.85 27.97
N ASP A 236 15.97 -9.04 27.63
CA ASP A 236 17.02 -9.48 28.55
C ASP A 236 17.18 -8.50 29.71
N ALA A 237 17.14 -7.19 29.46
CA ALA A 237 17.20 -6.18 30.51
C ALA A 237 15.97 -6.17 31.42
N ALA A 238 14.79 -6.52 30.89
CA ALA A 238 13.56 -6.65 31.69
C ALA A 238 13.61 -7.90 32.57
N GLU A 239 14.07 -9.03 32.05
CA GLU A 239 14.27 -10.30 32.78
C GLU A 239 15.24 -10.11 33.92
N ASN A 240 16.42 -9.54 33.66
CA ASN A 240 17.41 -9.24 34.70
C ASN A 240 16.86 -8.33 35.81
N ARG A 241 15.96 -7.38 35.48
CA ARG A 241 15.30 -6.54 36.51
C ARG A 241 14.29 -7.32 37.34
N ALA A 242 13.55 -8.24 36.69
CA ALA A 242 12.60 -9.10 37.38
C ALA A 242 13.32 -10.03 38.39
N ASP A 243 14.41 -10.69 37.97
CA ASP A 243 15.23 -11.57 38.81
C ASP A 243 15.83 -10.81 40.00
N ALA A 244 16.31 -9.58 39.74
CA ALA A 244 16.86 -8.74 40.83
C ALA A 244 15.78 -8.28 41.83
N ALA A 245 14.52 -8.05 41.34
CA ALA A 245 13.40 -7.70 42.21
C ALA A 245 12.94 -8.90 43.04
N GLU A 246 12.89 -10.10 42.46
CA GLU A 246 12.56 -11.34 43.16
C GLU A 246 13.59 -11.66 44.26
N SER A 247 14.87 -11.57 43.93
CA SER A 247 15.94 -11.77 44.90
C SER A 247 15.85 -10.78 46.08
N ARG A 248 15.49 -9.51 45.84
CA ARG A 248 15.28 -8.52 46.90
C ARG A 248 14.05 -8.82 47.74
N ALA A 249 12.96 -9.31 47.11
CA ALA A 249 11.75 -9.71 47.82
C ALA A 249 12.04 -10.87 48.79
N ASP A 250 12.80 -11.88 48.37
CA ASP A 250 13.23 -13.01 49.19
C ASP A 250 14.10 -12.58 50.38
N GLU A 251 15.03 -11.64 50.17
CA GLU A 251 15.84 -11.08 51.24
C GLU A 251 14.99 -10.34 52.28
N LEU A 252 14.04 -9.52 51.82
CA LEU A 252 13.13 -8.81 52.71
C LEU A 252 12.21 -9.75 53.49
N GLU A 253 11.70 -10.81 52.88
CA GLU A 253 10.89 -11.82 53.60
C GLU A 253 11.70 -12.50 54.71
N LYS A 254 12.94 -12.85 54.46
CA LYS A 254 13.84 -13.42 55.48
C LYS A 254 14.10 -12.44 56.64
N GLU A 255 14.27 -11.16 56.33
CA GLU A 255 14.44 -10.12 57.34
C GLU A 255 13.19 -9.89 58.17
N ILE A 256 12.02 -9.83 57.52
CA ILE A 256 10.73 -9.73 58.20
C ILE A 256 10.52 -10.93 59.16
N LEU A 257 10.83 -12.13 58.72
CA LEU A 257 10.72 -13.34 59.57
C LEU A 257 11.63 -13.26 60.78
N LYS A 258 12.86 -12.75 60.64
CA LYS A 258 13.82 -12.55 61.73
C LYS A 258 13.31 -11.50 62.74
N LEU A 259 12.79 -10.40 62.24
CA LEU A 259 12.24 -9.32 63.07
C LEU A 259 11.01 -9.78 63.85
N LYS A 260 10.11 -10.56 63.23
CA LYS A 260 8.94 -11.16 63.89
C LYS A 260 9.35 -12.06 65.07
N LYS A 261 10.34 -12.93 64.87
CA LYS A 261 10.86 -13.81 65.93
C LYS A 261 11.49 -12.99 67.10
N GLN A 262 12.19 -11.91 66.80
CA GLN A 262 12.74 -11.03 67.85
C GLN A 262 11.62 -10.32 68.62
N LEU A 263 10.58 -9.87 67.95
CA LEU A 263 9.44 -9.21 68.57
C LEU A 263 8.66 -10.17 69.51
N GLU A 264 8.49 -11.43 69.09
CA GLU A 264 7.88 -12.45 69.93
C GLU A 264 8.68 -12.76 71.18
N SER A 265 10.00 -12.83 71.05
CA SER A 265 10.87 -13.04 72.22
C SER A 265 10.92 -11.86 73.23
N LEU A 266 10.69 -10.63 72.75
CA LEU A 266 10.56 -9.45 73.57
C LEU A 266 9.19 -9.34 74.29
N LYS A 267 8.12 -9.89 73.71
CA LYS A 267 6.79 -9.93 74.33
C LYS A 267 6.62 -10.99 75.40
N GLN A 268 7.53 -11.96 75.47
CA GLN A 268 7.55 -13.02 76.46
C GLN A 268 8.45 -12.71 77.71
N LYS A 269 9.11 -11.60 77.71
CA LYS A 269 9.83 -11.00 78.82
C LYS A 269 9.03 -9.91 79.53
#